data_0184acaaa0b1f146ea7c8eab72d2c833
#
_entry.id   0184acaaa0b1f146ea7c8eab72d2c833
#
_cell.length_a   1.000
_cell.length_b   1.000
_cell.length_c   1.000
_cell.angle_alpha   90.00
_cell.angle_beta   90.00
_cell.angle_gamma   90.00
#
_symmetry.space_group_name_H-M   'P 1'
#
loop_
_entity.id
_entity.type
_entity.pdbx_description
1 polymer ?
#
loop_
_entity_poly.entity_id
_entity_poly.type
_entity_poly.pdbx_seq_one_letter_code
_entity_poly.pdbx_strand_id
1 'polypeptide(L)'
;GVVTAINKAEEELANGGTLYCLGDIVHNSREVERLKEMGLITINHDDFNHLHDAKVLLRAHGEPPETYEIARRNNIEIIDATCPVVLRLQKKIKQEYTQKDTEDKQIVIYGKTGHAEVLGLVGQTTGEAIVIEKLEEAKKLDFTRSIRLYSQTTKSLDEFQKIVEYIK
;
A
#
# COMPACT_ATOMS: atom_id res chain seq x y z
N GLY A 1 3.03 -4.47 11.87
CA GLY A 1 1.83 -4.60 11.13
C GLY A 1 0.59 -4.02 11.79
N VAL A 2 -0.43 -4.83 11.84
CA VAL A 2 -1.76 -4.43 12.35
C VAL A 2 -1.70 -3.97 13.81
N VAL A 3 -0.94 -4.68 14.65
CA VAL A 3 -0.79 -4.31 16.07
C VAL A 3 -0.16 -2.93 16.21
N THR A 4 0.82 -2.62 15.39
CA THR A 4 1.46 -1.30 15.39
C THR A 4 0.46 -0.20 15.02
N ALA A 5 -0.39 -0.45 14.04
CA ALA A 5 -1.42 0.51 13.61
C ALA A 5 -2.41 0.77 14.74
N ILE A 6 -2.86 -0.28 15.44
CA ILE A 6 -3.78 -0.16 16.56
C ILE A 6 -3.13 0.65 17.69
N ASN A 7 -1.87 0.34 18.01
CA ASN A 7 -1.14 1.05 19.08
C ASN A 7 -0.97 2.54 18.76
N LYS A 8 -0.66 2.87 17.52
CA LYS A 8 -0.55 4.26 17.10
C LYS A 8 -1.88 4.99 17.19
N ALA A 9 -2.98 4.33 16.83
CA ALA A 9 -4.31 4.89 16.93
C ALA A 9 -4.66 5.16 18.40
N GLU A 10 -4.39 4.22 19.28
CA GLU A 10 -4.67 4.37 20.70
C GLU A 10 -3.87 5.50 21.32
N GLU A 11 -2.60 5.63 20.98
CA GLU A 11 -1.74 6.72 21.46
C GLU A 11 -2.29 8.08 21.06
N GLU A 12 -2.66 8.21 19.78
CA GLU A 12 -3.20 9.49 19.28
C GLU A 12 -4.55 9.83 19.91
N LEU A 13 -5.41 8.83 20.07
CA LEU A 13 -6.73 9.05 20.67
C LEU A 13 -6.62 9.39 22.16
N ALA A 14 -5.62 8.85 22.85
CA ALA A 14 -5.37 9.15 24.26
C ALA A 14 -4.97 10.60 24.49
N ASN A 15 -4.35 11.23 23.50
CA ASN A 15 -3.96 12.64 23.57
C ASN A 15 -5.13 13.60 23.32
N GLY A 16 -6.30 13.05 23.03
CA GLY A 16 -7.51 13.83 22.76
C GLY A 16 -7.60 14.29 21.31
N GLY A 17 -8.76 14.75 20.91
CA GLY A 17 -9.02 15.20 19.56
C GLY A 17 -9.55 14.11 18.66
N THR A 18 -9.75 14.47 17.40
CA THR A 18 -10.30 13.57 16.38
C THR A 18 -9.18 12.95 15.57
N LEU A 19 -9.23 11.63 15.40
CA LEU A 19 -8.34 10.91 14.53
C LEU A 19 -9.15 10.20 13.44
N TYR A 20 -8.77 10.43 12.19
CA TYR A 20 -9.36 9.71 11.06
C TYR A 20 -8.45 8.55 10.66
N CYS A 21 -9.05 7.49 10.12
CA CYS A 21 -8.31 6.38 9.56
C CYS A 21 -8.75 6.18 8.10
N LEU A 22 -7.80 6.13 7.19
CA LEU A 22 -8.08 5.96 5.77
C LEU A 22 -8.31 4.46 5.48
N GLY A 23 -9.57 4.06 5.50
CA GLY A 23 -10.01 2.67 5.39
C GLY A 23 -10.05 1.96 6.73
N ASP A 24 -10.59 0.76 6.76
CA ASP A 24 -10.70 -0.02 8.00
C ASP A 24 -9.30 -0.41 8.52
N ILE A 25 -9.04 -0.05 9.77
CA ILE A 25 -7.72 -0.29 10.39
C ILE A 25 -7.39 -1.78 10.49
N VAL A 26 -8.40 -2.62 10.72
CA VAL A 26 -8.29 -4.07 10.78
C VAL A 26 -9.59 -4.69 10.27
N HIS A 27 -9.57 -5.99 9.99
CA HIS A 27 -10.77 -6.71 9.57
C HIS A 27 -11.65 -7.18 10.75
N ASN A 28 -11.12 -7.12 11.97
CA ASN A 28 -11.85 -7.52 13.17
C ASN A 28 -12.85 -6.43 13.57
N SER A 29 -14.14 -6.72 13.41
CA SER A 29 -15.20 -5.74 13.68
C SER A 29 -15.25 -5.25 15.13
N ARG A 30 -14.88 -6.10 16.09
CA ARG A 30 -14.84 -5.71 17.51
C ARG A 30 -13.78 -4.64 17.77
N GLU A 31 -12.60 -4.79 17.17
CA GLU A 31 -11.53 -3.81 17.31
C GLU A 31 -11.90 -2.50 16.64
N VAL A 32 -12.53 -2.57 15.47
CA VAL A 32 -13.00 -1.37 14.76
C VAL A 32 -14.01 -0.62 15.63
N GLU A 33 -14.98 -1.33 16.19
CA GLU A 33 -15.98 -0.70 17.07
C GLU A 33 -15.36 -0.11 18.32
N ARG A 34 -14.42 -0.83 18.94
CA ARG A 34 -13.72 -0.33 20.14
C ARG A 34 -13.01 0.99 19.86
N LEU A 35 -12.29 1.05 18.74
CA LEU A 35 -11.56 2.27 18.37
C LEU A 35 -12.51 3.40 17.99
N LYS A 36 -13.63 3.06 17.38
CA LYS A 36 -14.70 4.03 17.08
C LYS A 36 -15.22 4.67 18.35
N GLU A 37 -15.47 3.87 19.36
CA GLU A 37 -15.93 4.37 20.68
C GLU A 37 -14.90 5.28 21.31
N MET A 38 -13.61 5.07 21.02
CA MET A 38 -12.54 5.95 21.50
C MET A 38 -12.42 7.24 20.68
N GLY A 39 -13.13 7.35 19.57
CA GLY A 39 -13.13 8.55 18.74
C GLY A 39 -12.53 8.39 17.34
N LEU A 40 -12.17 7.18 16.92
CA LEU A 40 -11.63 6.95 15.58
C LEU A 40 -12.75 7.03 14.54
N ILE A 41 -12.50 7.77 13.47
CA ILE A 41 -13.45 7.93 12.37
C ILE A 41 -12.84 7.31 11.11
N THR A 42 -13.48 6.27 10.58
CA THR A 42 -13.04 5.64 9.33
C THR A 42 -13.55 6.44 8.14
N ILE A 43 -12.67 6.76 7.21
CA ILE A 43 -13.01 7.49 5.99
C ILE A 43 -12.49 6.72 4.76
N ASN A 44 -13.08 7.02 3.61
CA ASN A 44 -12.61 6.48 2.34
C ASN A 44 -11.74 7.52 1.60
N HIS A 45 -11.21 7.15 0.43
CA HIS A 45 -10.34 8.05 -0.34
C HIS A 45 -11.07 9.29 -0.84
N ASP A 46 -12.34 9.17 -1.16
CA ASP A 46 -13.13 10.32 -1.59
C ASP A 46 -13.29 11.34 -0.45
N ASP A 47 -13.61 10.85 0.75
CA ASP A 47 -13.66 11.71 1.95
C ASP A 47 -12.30 12.36 2.20
N PHE A 48 -11.23 11.60 2.08
CA PHE A 48 -9.87 12.07 2.29
C PHE A 48 -9.51 13.21 1.35
N ASN A 49 -9.93 13.12 0.09
CA ASN A 49 -9.65 14.15 -0.92
C ASN A 49 -10.28 15.49 -0.57
N HIS A 50 -11.35 15.49 0.22
CA HIS A 50 -12.08 16.70 0.61
C HIS A 50 -11.77 17.14 2.05
N LEU A 51 -10.96 16.39 2.77
CA LEU A 51 -10.61 16.68 4.15
C LEU A 51 -9.47 17.69 4.21
N HIS A 52 -9.52 18.61 5.19
CA HIS A 52 -8.48 19.63 5.39
C HIS A 52 -8.19 19.78 6.87
N ASP A 53 -6.94 20.16 7.21
CA ASP A 53 -6.55 20.52 8.58
C ASP A 53 -6.90 19.44 9.60
N ALA A 54 -6.56 18.21 9.30
CA ALA A 54 -6.92 17.04 10.09
C ALA A 54 -5.73 16.12 10.30
N LYS A 55 -5.91 15.15 11.20
CA LYS A 55 -4.92 14.11 11.47
C LYS A 55 -5.48 12.78 10.97
N VAL A 56 -4.73 12.10 10.12
CA VAL A 56 -5.18 10.85 9.48
C VAL A 56 -4.15 9.75 9.68
N LEU A 57 -4.61 8.60 10.14
CA LEU A 57 -3.79 7.39 10.25
C LEU A 57 -3.81 6.63 8.93
N LEU A 58 -2.64 6.26 8.42
CA LEU A 58 -2.52 5.36 7.28
C LEU A 58 -2.27 3.95 7.79
N ARG A 59 -3.01 3.00 7.23
CA ARG A 59 -2.99 1.59 7.65
C ARG A 59 -1.69 0.88 7.28
N ALA A 60 -1.52 -0.31 7.87
CA ALA A 60 -0.35 -1.15 7.62
C ALA A 60 -0.11 -1.50 6.16
N HIS A 61 -1.16 -1.52 5.34
CA HIS A 61 -1.09 -1.91 3.92
C HIS A 61 -0.32 -0.95 3.02
N GLY A 62 -0.19 0.31 3.43
CA GLY A 62 0.47 1.33 2.63
C GLY A 62 -0.47 2.06 1.68
N GLU A 63 0.00 3.20 1.18
CA GLU A 63 -0.74 4.06 0.27
C GLU A 63 0.15 4.47 -0.90
N PRO A 64 -0.44 4.81 -2.05
CA PRO A 64 0.36 5.33 -3.17
C PRO A 64 0.86 6.76 -2.89
N PRO A 65 1.85 7.24 -3.67
CA PRO A 65 2.38 8.60 -3.48
C PRO A 65 1.33 9.70 -3.51
N GLU A 66 0.27 9.54 -4.28
CA GLU A 66 -0.85 10.48 -4.37
C GLU A 66 -1.45 10.83 -3.01
N THR A 67 -1.57 9.85 -2.13
CA THR A 67 -2.15 10.07 -0.80
C THR A 67 -1.31 11.07 -0.01
N TYR A 68 0.01 10.93 -0.07
CA TYR A 68 0.92 11.85 0.61
C TYR A 68 0.89 13.25 -0.02
N GLU A 69 0.71 13.33 -1.34
CA GLU A 69 0.58 14.59 -2.06
C GLU A 69 -0.67 15.36 -1.63
N ILE A 70 -1.81 14.66 -1.56
CA ILE A 70 -3.08 15.24 -1.13
C ILE A 70 -2.97 15.72 0.32
N ALA A 71 -2.33 14.95 1.19
CA ALA A 71 -2.14 15.32 2.58
C ALA A 71 -1.36 16.63 2.69
N ARG A 72 -0.30 16.77 1.90
CA ARG A 72 0.51 18.00 1.91
C ARG A 72 -0.30 19.20 1.45
N ARG A 73 -1.07 19.05 0.37
CA ARG A 73 -1.89 20.15 -0.17
C ARG A 73 -3.00 20.57 0.77
N ASN A 74 -3.57 19.62 1.50
CA ASN A 74 -4.74 19.85 2.35
C ASN A 74 -4.39 20.05 3.83
N ASN A 75 -3.10 20.20 4.13
CA ASN A 75 -2.62 20.38 5.51
C ASN A 75 -3.09 19.25 6.44
N ILE A 76 -2.97 18.02 5.98
CA ILE A 76 -3.31 16.82 6.77
C ILE A 76 -2.04 16.28 7.40
N GLU A 77 -2.06 16.10 8.71
CA GLU A 77 -0.96 15.43 9.42
C GLU A 77 -1.13 13.92 9.28
N ILE A 78 -0.13 13.27 8.73
CA ILE A 78 -0.16 11.82 8.53
C ILE A 78 0.48 11.11 9.71
N ILE A 79 -0.26 10.16 10.28
CA ILE A 79 0.28 9.18 11.22
C ILE A 79 0.47 7.92 10.40
N ASP A 80 1.69 7.66 9.99
CA ASP A 80 1.96 6.57 9.04
C ASP A 80 2.22 5.26 9.77
N ALA A 81 1.26 4.35 9.72
CA ALA A 81 1.38 3.02 10.31
C ALA A 81 1.69 1.95 9.27
N THR A 82 2.12 2.36 8.08
CA THR A 82 2.52 1.41 7.04
C THR A 82 3.61 0.47 7.57
N CYS A 83 3.44 -0.82 7.33
CA CYS A 83 4.41 -1.83 7.72
C CYS A 83 5.78 -1.50 7.09
N PRO A 84 6.88 -1.51 7.87
CA PRO A 84 8.20 -1.21 7.32
C PRO A 84 8.62 -2.09 6.14
N VAL A 85 8.18 -3.34 6.11
CA VAL A 85 8.44 -4.25 4.98
C VAL A 85 7.79 -3.70 3.71
N VAL A 86 6.54 -3.21 3.83
CA VAL A 86 5.80 -2.63 2.71
C VAL A 86 6.47 -1.33 2.24
N LEU A 87 6.88 -0.48 3.18
CA LEU A 87 7.59 0.77 2.84
C LEU A 87 8.89 0.50 2.08
N ARG A 88 9.65 -0.49 2.50
CA ARG A 88 10.89 -0.87 1.81
C ARG A 88 10.60 -1.37 0.41
N LEU A 89 9.54 -2.15 0.24
CA LEU A 89 9.13 -2.67 -1.07
C LEU A 89 8.69 -1.53 -1.99
N GLN A 90 7.90 -0.59 -1.49
CA GLN A 90 7.49 0.60 -2.23
C GLN A 90 8.71 1.38 -2.72
N LYS A 91 9.67 1.59 -1.83
CA LYS A 91 10.89 2.33 -2.15
C LYS A 91 11.71 1.63 -3.23
N LYS A 92 11.83 0.31 -3.13
CA LYS A 92 12.54 -0.51 -4.11
C LYS A 92 11.93 -0.39 -5.50
N ILE A 93 10.61 -0.52 -5.57
CA ILE A 93 9.87 -0.42 -6.83
C ILE A 93 10.01 0.98 -7.43
N LYS A 94 9.88 2.01 -6.60
CA LYS A 94 10.04 3.40 -7.05
C LYS A 94 11.44 3.65 -7.61
N GLN A 95 12.47 3.18 -6.93
CA GLN A 95 13.85 3.31 -7.39
C GLN A 95 14.06 2.61 -8.73
N GLU A 96 13.54 1.40 -8.87
CA GLU A 96 13.63 0.65 -10.12
C GLU A 96 12.92 1.38 -11.26
N TYR A 97 11.74 1.92 -10.99
CA TYR A 97 10.94 2.65 -11.98
C TYR A 97 11.61 3.95 -12.43
N THR A 98 12.21 4.70 -11.50
CA THR A 98 12.82 6.00 -11.79
C THR A 98 14.25 5.89 -12.27
N GLN A 99 14.87 4.72 -12.16
CA GLN A 99 16.24 4.51 -12.58
C GLN A 99 16.37 4.66 -14.10
N LYS A 100 17.18 5.60 -14.53
CA LYS A 100 17.44 5.84 -15.95
C LYS A 100 18.59 4.96 -16.41
N ASP A 101 18.27 3.78 -16.86
CA ASP A 101 19.25 2.95 -17.54
C ASP A 101 18.80 2.73 -18.99
N THR A 102 19.65 2.12 -19.80
CA THR A 102 19.37 1.88 -21.21
C THR A 102 18.50 0.64 -21.44
N GLU A 103 18.23 -0.10 -20.38
CA GLU A 103 17.47 -1.34 -20.48
C GLU A 103 15.97 -1.07 -20.42
N ASP A 104 15.26 -1.58 -21.42
CA ASP A 104 13.80 -1.54 -21.43
C ASP A 104 13.28 -2.62 -20.49
N LYS A 105 12.66 -2.21 -19.41
CA LYS A 105 12.17 -3.13 -18.39
C LYS A 105 10.71 -2.90 -18.08
N GLN A 106 10.05 -3.99 -17.69
CA GLN A 106 8.68 -3.91 -17.18
C GLN A 106 8.65 -4.37 -15.72
N ILE A 107 7.89 -3.65 -14.92
CA ILE A 107 7.71 -3.97 -13.51
C ILE A 107 6.45 -4.78 -13.36
N VAL A 108 6.57 -5.95 -12.76
CA VAL A 108 5.47 -6.89 -12.57
C VAL A 108 5.29 -7.13 -11.08
N ILE A 109 4.06 -7.06 -10.63
CA ILE A 109 3.71 -7.27 -9.23
C ILE A 109 2.80 -8.48 -9.11
N TYR A 110 3.26 -9.48 -8.37
CA TYR A 110 2.44 -10.64 -8.04
C TYR A 110 1.62 -10.29 -6.80
N GLY A 111 0.32 -10.20 -6.95
CA GLY A 111 -0.57 -9.84 -5.86
C GLY A 111 -2.02 -9.83 -6.28
N LYS A 112 -2.90 -9.52 -5.34
CA LYS A 112 -4.33 -9.45 -5.61
C LYS A 112 -4.71 -8.08 -6.16
N THR A 113 -5.27 -8.06 -7.36
CA THR A 113 -5.72 -6.83 -8.01
C THR A 113 -6.74 -6.11 -7.12
N GLY A 114 -6.50 -4.81 -6.91
CA GLY A 114 -7.38 -3.98 -6.08
C GLY A 114 -7.07 -4.00 -4.58
N HIS A 115 -6.20 -4.90 -4.12
CA HIS A 115 -5.80 -4.91 -2.72
C HIS A 115 -5.01 -3.63 -2.39
N ALA A 116 -5.24 -3.06 -1.21
CA ALA A 116 -4.63 -1.79 -0.81
C ALA A 116 -3.10 -1.79 -0.95
N GLU A 117 -2.45 -2.86 -0.52
CA GLU A 117 -0.99 -2.96 -0.65
C GLU A 117 -0.55 -2.90 -2.11
N VAL A 118 -1.24 -3.64 -2.99
CA VAL A 118 -0.93 -3.68 -4.42
C VAL A 118 -1.16 -2.33 -5.08
N LEU A 119 -2.24 -1.64 -4.72
CA LEU A 119 -2.49 -0.29 -5.23
C LEU A 119 -1.37 0.68 -4.85
N GLY A 120 -0.86 0.56 -3.64
CA GLY A 120 0.28 1.36 -3.18
C GLY A 120 1.56 1.06 -3.95
N LEU A 121 1.79 -0.21 -4.31
CA LEU A 121 2.95 -0.62 -5.09
C LEU A 121 2.85 -0.15 -6.54
N VAL A 122 1.70 -0.34 -7.17
CA VAL A 122 1.45 0.11 -8.55
C VAL A 122 1.60 1.62 -8.65
N GLY A 123 1.15 2.35 -7.64
CA GLY A 123 1.28 3.80 -7.58
C GLY A 123 2.72 4.30 -7.63
N GLN A 124 3.69 3.47 -7.21
CA GLN A 124 5.11 3.84 -7.29
C GLN A 124 5.62 3.91 -8.72
N THR A 125 4.88 3.35 -9.66
CA THR A 125 5.22 3.30 -11.09
C THR A 125 4.29 4.17 -11.94
N THR A 126 3.61 5.12 -11.36
CA THR A 126 2.58 5.96 -12.01
C THR A 126 1.53 5.13 -12.76
N GLY A 127 1.20 3.96 -12.21
CA GLY A 127 0.20 3.07 -12.76
C GLY A 127 0.67 2.14 -13.88
N GLU A 128 1.96 2.15 -14.20
CA GLU A 128 2.48 1.36 -15.32
C GLU A 128 2.78 -0.10 -14.99
N ALA A 129 2.95 -0.44 -13.71
CA ALA A 129 3.24 -1.81 -13.31
C ALA A 129 2.12 -2.77 -13.71
N ILE A 130 2.51 -3.98 -14.08
CA ILE A 130 1.58 -5.04 -14.46
C ILE A 130 1.33 -5.93 -13.24
N VAL A 131 0.06 -6.14 -12.89
CA VAL A 131 -0.31 -7.00 -11.77
C VAL A 131 -0.70 -8.37 -12.30
N ILE A 132 -0.13 -9.42 -11.72
CA ILE A 132 -0.52 -10.80 -12.00
C ILE A 132 -0.95 -11.46 -10.69
N GLU A 133 -2.02 -12.23 -10.74
CA GLU A 133 -2.55 -12.91 -9.55
C GLU A 133 -2.14 -14.37 -9.48
N LYS A 134 -1.73 -14.96 -10.58
CA LYS A 134 -1.36 -16.38 -10.66
C LYS A 134 -0.35 -16.63 -11.78
N LEU A 135 0.30 -17.78 -11.71
CA LEU A 135 1.32 -18.20 -12.66
C LEU A 135 0.86 -18.10 -14.14
N GLU A 136 -0.38 -18.48 -14.43
CA GLU A 136 -0.89 -18.46 -15.79
C GLU A 136 -0.87 -17.07 -16.43
N GLU A 137 -1.06 -16.04 -15.61
CA GLU A 137 -1.01 -14.67 -16.12
C GLU A 137 0.41 -14.24 -16.50
N ALA A 138 1.42 -14.88 -15.93
CA ALA A 138 2.82 -14.63 -16.30
C ALA A 138 3.11 -15.00 -17.74
N LYS A 139 2.35 -15.92 -18.30
CA LYS A 139 2.52 -16.34 -19.72
C LYS A 139 2.19 -15.23 -20.70
N LYS A 140 1.46 -14.20 -20.25
CA LYS A 140 1.05 -13.06 -21.07
C LYS A 140 2.05 -11.90 -21.05
N LEU A 141 3.12 -12.03 -20.27
CA LEU A 141 4.13 -10.98 -20.17
C LEU A 141 4.97 -10.91 -21.44
N ASP A 142 5.54 -9.75 -21.69
CA ASP A 142 6.43 -9.54 -22.83
C ASP A 142 7.86 -9.98 -22.47
N PHE A 143 8.25 -11.16 -22.91
CA PHE A 143 9.55 -11.74 -22.61
C PHE A 143 10.70 -11.17 -23.46
N THR A 144 10.39 -10.25 -24.39
CA THR A 144 11.42 -9.50 -25.12
C THR A 144 11.99 -8.35 -24.30
N ARG A 145 11.32 -8.02 -23.19
CA ARG A 145 11.73 -6.96 -22.28
C ARG A 145 12.22 -7.57 -20.96
N SER A 146 13.14 -6.89 -20.30
CA SER A 146 13.55 -7.29 -18.95
C SER A 146 12.36 -7.22 -18.00
N ILE A 147 12.25 -8.21 -17.13
CA ILE A 147 11.17 -8.29 -16.16
C ILE A 147 11.73 -8.09 -14.75
N ARG A 148 11.14 -7.15 -14.01
CA ARG A 148 11.45 -6.95 -12.59
C ARG A 148 10.21 -7.34 -11.80
N LEU A 149 10.31 -8.48 -11.12
CA LEU A 149 9.18 -9.12 -10.43
C LEU A 149 9.23 -8.86 -8.93
N TYR A 150 8.09 -8.44 -8.39
CA TYR A 150 7.92 -8.20 -6.95
C TYR A 150 6.66 -8.90 -6.47
N SER A 151 6.59 -9.21 -5.19
CA SER A 151 5.42 -9.88 -4.60
C SER A 151 4.79 -9.04 -3.50
N GLN A 152 3.46 -9.02 -3.50
CA GLN A 152 2.70 -8.57 -2.34
C GLN A 152 3.15 -9.41 -1.13
N THR A 153 3.34 -8.76 0.03
CA THR A 153 3.98 -9.40 1.19
C THR A 153 3.17 -10.55 1.81
N THR A 154 1.86 -10.60 1.55
CA THR A 154 0.97 -11.62 2.10
C THR A 154 0.66 -12.76 1.13
N LYS A 155 1.29 -12.79 -0.03
CA LYS A 155 1.07 -13.86 -1.01
C LYS A 155 1.95 -15.10 -0.72
N SER A 156 1.52 -16.23 -1.27
CA SER A 156 2.22 -17.50 -1.12
C SER A 156 3.64 -17.46 -1.68
N LEU A 157 4.62 -17.84 -0.86
CA LEU A 157 6.01 -17.93 -1.28
C LEU A 157 6.19 -19.04 -2.35
N ASP A 158 5.47 -20.15 -2.21
CA ASP A 158 5.56 -21.27 -3.14
C ASP A 158 5.14 -20.89 -4.55
N GLU A 159 4.02 -20.20 -4.68
CA GLU A 159 3.53 -19.77 -6.00
C GLU A 159 4.44 -18.70 -6.57
N PHE A 160 4.94 -17.79 -5.74
CA PHE A 160 5.89 -16.77 -6.17
C PHE A 160 7.16 -17.42 -6.73
N GLN A 161 7.68 -18.46 -6.09
CA GLN A 161 8.84 -19.20 -6.55
C GLN A 161 8.58 -19.84 -7.92
N LYS A 162 7.41 -20.37 -8.14
CA LYS A 162 7.03 -20.95 -9.43
C LYS A 162 7.01 -19.91 -10.54
N ILE A 163 6.54 -18.70 -10.21
CA ILE A 163 6.52 -17.58 -11.16
C ILE A 163 7.96 -17.16 -11.49
N VAL A 164 8.81 -17.05 -10.47
CA VAL A 164 10.22 -16.70 -10.64
C VAL A 164 10.90 -17.70 -11.59
N GLU A 165 10.70 -18.98 -11.36
CA GLU A 165 11.30 -20.03 -12.21
C GLU A 165 10.77 -19.99 -13.63
N TYR A 166 9.49 -19.71 -13.82
CA TYR A 166 8.89 -19.59 -15.13
C TYR A 166 9.48 -18.42 -15.93
N ILE A 167 9.70 -17.29 -15.27
CA ILE A 167 10.22 -16.07 -15.90
C ILE A 167 11.71 -16.20 -16.27
N LYS A 168 12.46 -16.96 -15.49
CA LYS A 168 13.87 -17.23 -15.82
C LYS A 168 13.98 -17.98 -17.16
#